data_cbaf4de48b0fbdfbc52587ac51822da8
#
_entry.id   cbaf4de48b0fbdfbc52587ac51822da8
#
_cell.length_a   1.000
_cell.length_b   1.000
_cell.length_c   1.000
_cell.angle_alpha   90.00
_cell.angle_beta   90.00
_cell.angle_gamma   90.00
#
_symmetry.space_group_name_H-M   'P 1'
#
loop_
_entity.id
_entity.type
_entity.pdbx_description
1 polymer ?
#
loop_
_entity_poly.entity_id
_entity_poly.type
_entity_poly.pdbx_seq_one_letter_code
_entity_poly.pdbx_strand_id
1 'polypeptide(L)'
;MQGYTSPYWATIRQINELGGSVRKGEKATPVVFWRIYVDGVEVKAGEHEPESQETEEQSKRRFVLRYFSVFNTEQCDLPASVTEKLALPEQRQIDPINACENILAGMPNPPEIIHAGDKAFYSSLTDRVTLPPRGLFESAEEYWATRWHECGGHATSHPKRLNRDSIKEAAPFGSATYSLEECTAEMAAAYLCGIAGIENRTIDNSAAYLAGWLSRLRNDRKFIVHAAAQAQRAVDYVLSRGSAE
;
A
#
# COMPACT_ATOMS: atom_id res chain seq x y z
N MET A 1 15.33 4.86 8.85
CA MET A 1 14.50 3.70 9.28
C MET A 1 15.42 2.69 9.92
N GLN A 2 15.01 2.03 11.00
CA GLN A 2 15.74 0.88 11.52
C GLN A 2 15.46 -0.27 10.54
N GLY A 3 16.50 -0.75 9.85
CA GLY A 3 16.37 -1.81 8.83
C GLY A 3 16.28 -3.19 9.49
N TYR A 4 15.07 -3.57 9.92
CA TYR A 4 14.81 -4.94 10.37
C TYR A 4 14.57 -5.84 9.16
N THR A 5 15.10 -7.06 9.20
CA THR A 5 14.90 -8.08 8.17
C THR A 5 13.66 -8.93 8.45
N SER A 6 13.28 -9.07 9.73
CA SER A 6 12.07 -9.78 10.12
C SER A 6 10.80 -8.97 9.77
N PRO A 7 9.80 -9.56 9.11
CA PRO A 7 8.53 -8.91 8.84
C PRO A 7 7.57 -8.91 10.04
N TYR A 8 7.91 -9.57 11.14
CA TYR A 8 7.02 -9.78 12.26
C TYR A 8 7.15 -8.70 13.33
N TRP A 9 6.01 -8.15 13.73
CA TRP A 9 5.89 -7.13 14.74
C TRP A 9 4.84 -7.53 15.77
N ALA A 10 5.10 -7.24 17.04
CA ALA A 10 4.17 -7.56 18.12
C ALA A 10 4.17 -6.49 19.20
N THR A 11 3.05 -6.37 19.90
CA THR A 11 2.97 -5.57 21.12
C THR A 11 3.75 -6.26 22.25
N ILE A 12 4.16 -5.48 23.26
CA ILE A 12 4.86 -6.05 24.44
C ILE A 12 4.04 -7.17 25.11
N ARG A 13 2.72 -7.03 25.12
CA ARG A 13 1.81 -8.05 25.66
C ARG A 13 1.89 -9.36 24.87
N GLN A 14 1.82 -9.29 23.53
CA GLN A 14 1.94 -10.47 22.67
C GLN A 14 3.32 -11.14 22.81
N ILE A 15 4.40 -10.34 22.92
CA ILE A 15 5.76 -10.85 23.14
C ILE A 15 5.82 -11.65 24.45
N ASN A 16 5.25 -11.09 25.54
CA ASN A 16 5.21 -11.76 26.85
C ASN A 16 4.34 -13.03 26.80
N GLU A 17 3.21 -13.01 26.10
CA GLU A 17 2.33 -14.17 25.89
C GLU A 17 3.04 -15.29 25.11
N LEU A 18 4.00 -14.95 24.25
CA LEU A 18 4.89 -15.89 23.54
C LEU A 18 6.05 -16.38 24.42
N GLY A 19 6.14 -15.93 25.67
CA GLY A 19 7.22 -16.29 26.58
C GLY A 19 8.53 -15.54 26.33
N GLY A 20 8.49 -14.46 25.56
CA GLY A 20 9.64 -13.62 25.24
C GLY A 20 9.64 -12.31 26.03
N SER A 21 10.65 -11.48 25.76
CA SER A 21 10.77 -10.12 26.32
C SER A 21 11.41 -9.17 25.32
N VAL A 22 11.06 -7.89 25.40
CA VAL A 22 11.75 -6.84 24.63
C VAL A 22 13.08 -6.53 25.29
N ARG A 23 14.15 -6.46 24.50
CA ARG A 23 15.48 -6.12 25.03
C ARG A 23 15.52 -4.72 25.60
N LYS A 24 16.31 -4.57 26.67
CA LYS A 24 16.45 -3.29 27.36
C LYS A 24 17.03 -2.20 26.42
N GLY A 25 16.34 -1.06 26.37
CA GLY A 25 16.77 0.09 25.55
C GLY A 25 16.14 0.16 24.17
N GLU A 26 15.42 -0.90 23.74
CA GLU A 26 14.72 -0.90 22.46
C GLU A 26 13.53 0.08 22.45
N LYS A 27 13.28 0.67 21.29
CA LYS A 27 12.20 1.64 21.10
C LYS A 27 11.07 1.04 20.28
N ALA A 28 9.85 1.22 20.76
CA ALA A 28 8.67 0.79 20.03
C ALA A 28 8.42 1.64 18.78
N THR A 29 7.85 1.02 17.77
CA THR A 29 7.30 1.69 16.60
C THR A 29 5.80 1.88 16.79
N PRO A 30 5.25 3.11 16.68
CA PRO A 30 3.82 3.32 16.75
C PRO A 30 3.14 2.85 15.47
N VAL A 31 2.09 2.05 15.61
CA VAL A 31 1.22 1.61 14.51
C VAL A 31 -0.18 2.14 14.76
N VAL A 32 -0.77 2.72 13.74
CA VAL A 32 -2.10 3.33 13.80
C VAL A 32 -3.12 2.37 13.22
N PHE A 33 -4.22 2.19 13.91
CA PHE A 33 -5.33 1.34 13.50
C PHE A 33 -6.66 2.09 13.63
N TRP A 34 -7.46 2.07 12.57
CA TRP A 34 -8.80 2.64 12.55
C TRP A 34 -9.84 1.56 12.77
N ARG A 35 -10.77 1.82 13.69
CA ARG A 35 -12.01 1.06 13.81
C ARG A 35 -13.15 1.91 13.28
N ILE A 36 -13.96 1.33 12.42
CA ILE A 36 -15.14 1.97 11.85
C ILE A 36 -16.36 1.39 12.56
N TYR A 37 -17.16 2.25 13.13
CA TYR A 37 -18.45 1.88 13.72
C TYR A 37 -19.54 2.50 12.88
N VAL A 38 -20.52 1.70 12.48
CA VAL A 38 -21.75 2.14 11.80
C VAL A 38 -22.89 1.82 12.76
N ASP A 39 -23.65 2.85 13.19
CA ASP A 39 -24.72 2.73 14.17
C ASP A 39 -24.32 1.99 15.47
N GLY A 40 -23.08 2.19 15.89
CA GLY A 40 -22.53 1.57 17.11
C GLY A 40 -21.97 0.16 16.94
N VAL A 41 -22.08 -0.46 15.77
CA VAL A 41 -21.53 -1.78 15.46
C VAL A 41 -20.18 -1.62 14.79
N GLU A 42 -19.16 -2.39 15.23
CA GLU A 42 -17.83 -2.40 14.61
C GLU A 42 -17.89 -3.13 13.26
N VAL A 43 -17.49 -2.42 12.19
CA VAL A 43 -17.36 -2.99 10.84
C VAL A 43 -15.88 -3.33 10.62
N LYS A 44 -15.60 -4.60 10.32
CA LYS A 44 -14.23 -5.03 10.00
C LYS A 44 -13.83 -4.53 8.62
N ALA A 45 -12.59 -4.07 8.49
CA ALA A 45 -12.03 -3.68 7.20
C ALA A 45 -12.04 -4.91 6.26
N GLY A 46 -12.76 -4.83 5.13
CA GLY A 46 -12.90 -5.91 4.16
C GLY A 46 -14.25 -6.62 4.13
N GLU A 47 -15.12 -6.44 5.11
CA GLU A 47 -16.51 -6.85 5.00
C GLU A 47 -17.25 -5.85 4.11
N HIS A 48 -17.99 -6.35 3.12
CA HIS A 48 -18.79 -5.54 2.20
C HIS A 48 -19.59 -4.49 2.96
N GLU A 49 -19.44 -3.23 2.56
CA GLU A 49 -20.42 -2.22 2.91
C GLU A 49 -21.77 -2.74 2.40
N PRO A 50 -22.80 -2.86 3.23
CA PRO A 50 -24.12 -3.11 2.69
C PRO A 50 -24.40 -2.00 1.67
N GLU A 51 -24.68 -2.37 0.42
CA GLU A 51 -25.22 -1.46 -0.58
C GLU A 51 -26.45 -0.80 0.04
N SER A 52 -26.25 0.36 0.60
CA SER A 52 -27.36 1.17 1.08
C SER A 52 -28.08 1.69 -0.15
N GLN A 53 -29.17 0.99 -0.52
CA GLN A 53 -30.25 1.64 -1.24
C GLN A 53 -30.55 2.94 -0.50
N GLU A 54 -30.49 4.04 -1.22
CA GLU A 54 -30.73 5.40 -0.76
C GLU A 54 -32.06 5.49 -0.01
N THR A 55 -31.98 5.44 1.30
CA THR A 55 -32.99 6.06 2.17
C THR A 55 -32.22 7.01 3.07
N GLU A 56 -32.65 8.27 3.08
CA GLU A 56 -32.04 9.44 3.75
C GLU A 56 -32.10 9.35 5.30
N GLU A 57 -31.70 8.26 5.89
CA GLU A 57 -31.29 8.21 7.29
C GLU A 57 -29.76 8.12 7.36
N GLN A 58 -29.15 9.24 7.74
CA GLN A 58 -27.72 9.37 7.93
C GLN A 58 -27.24 8.37 8.98
N SER A 59 -26.82 7.18 8.57
CA SER A 59 -26.14 6.22 9.44
C SER A 59 -24.94 6.91 10.08
N LYS A 60 -24.90 6.97 11.43
CA LYS A 60 -23.84 7.66 12.17
C LYS A 60 -22.57 6.85 12.12
N ARG A 61 -21.73 7.14 11.14
CA ARG A 61 -20.38 6.56 11.04
C ARG A 61 -19.45 7.22 12.07
N ARG A 62 -18.85 6.40 12.93
CA ARG A 62 -17.86 6.86 13.91
C ARG A 62 -16.53 6.17 13.64
N PHE A 63 -15.50 6.98 13.41
CA PHE A 63 -14.13 6.53 13.25
C PHE A 63 -13.39 6.65 14.58
N VAL A 64 -12.84 5.55 15.07
CA VAL A 64 -12.04 5.54 16.30
C VAL A 64 -10.60 5.19 15.93
N LEU A 65 -9.71 6.18 16.08
CA LEU A 65 -8.28 5.98 15.92
C LEU A 65 -7.71 5.31 17.17
N ARG A 66 -7.04 4.19 16.99
CA ARG A 66 -6.20 3.58 18.02
C ARG A 66 -4.77 3.48 17.52
N TYR A 67 -3.83 3.62 18.41
CA TYR A 67 -2.43 3.35 18.14
C TYR A 67 -1.93 2.26 19.07
N PHE A 68 -1.01 1.46 18.57
CA PHE A 68 -0.32 0.43 19.32
C PHE A 68 1.17 0.66 19.21
N SER A 69 1.87 0.44 20.30
CA SER A 69 3.33 0.38 20.31
C SER A 69 3.76 -1.05 20.04
N VAL A 70 4.41 -1.27 18.90
CA VAL A 70 4.89 -2.60 18.50
C VAL A 70 6.41 -2.62 18.44
N PHE A 71 6.96 -3.82 18.60
CA PHE A 71 8.38 -4.09 18.47
C PHE A 71 8.58 -5.13 17.38
N ASN A 72 9.63 -4.96 16.58
CA ASN A 72 10.07 -6.01 15.67
C ASN A 72 10.59 -7.21 16.47
N THR A 73 10.41 -8.41 15.96
CA THR A 73 10.91 -9.64 16.62
C THR A 73 12.41 -9.61 16.81
N GLU A 74 13.17 -8.90 15.97
CA GLU A 74 14.60 -8.69 16.13
C GLU A 74 14.99 -7.80 17.33
N GLN A 75 14.02 -7.12 17.95
CA GLN A 75 14.21 -6.33 19.18
C GLN A 75 13.91 -7.16 20.43
N CYS A 76 13.57 -8.44 20.28
CA CYS A 76 13.04 -9.28 21.36
C CYS A 76 13.93 -10.50 21.60
N ASP A 77 13.96 -10.93 22.84
CA ASP A 77 14.45 -12.26 23.22
C ASP A 77 13.23 -13.19 23.21
N LEU A 78 13.17 -14.08 22.22
CA LEU A 78 12.06 -15.03 22.02
C LEU A 78 12.55 -16.46 22.26
N PRO A 79 11.70 -17.35 22.78
CA PRO A 79 12.02 -18.78 22.88
C PRO A 79 12.35 -19.40 21.53
N ALA A 80 13.25 -20.39 21.50
CA ALA A 80 13.66 -21.08 20.26
C ALA A 80 12.46 -21.64 19.48
N SER A 81 11.48 -22.20 20.19
CA SER A 81 10.24 -22.71 19.58
C SER A 81 9.39 -21.65 18.86
N VAL A 82 9.53 -20.38 19.22
CA VAL A 82 8.87 -19.25 18.55
C VAL A 82 9.70 -18.78 17.37
N THR A 83 11.03 -18.63 17.56
CA THR A 83 11.92 -18.20 16.48
C THR A 83 11.97 -19.20 15.33
N GLU A 84 11.91 -20.52 15.61
CA GLU A 84 11.79 -21.56 14.57
C GLU A 84 10.48 -21.44 13.77
N LYS A 85 9.37 -21.12 14.42
CA LYS A 85 8.07 -20.91 13.73
C LYS A 85 8.03 -19.61 12.92
N LEU A 86 8.76 -18.60 13.37
CA LEU A 86 8.89 -17.30 12.70
C LEU A 86 10.03 -17.30 11.67
N ALA A 87 10.90 -18.33 11.69
CA ALA A 87 11.90 -18.49 10.65
C ALA A 87 11.18 -18.51 9.31
N LEU A 88 11.44 -17.50 8.50
CA LEU A 88 11.00 -17.51 7.12
C LEU A 88 11.58 -18.79 6.51
N PRO A 89 10.78 -19.59 5.78
CA PRO A 89 11.36 -20.67 4.98
C PRO A 89 12.49 -20.05 4.18
N GLU A 90 13.63 -20.78 4.07
CA GLU A 90 14.80 -20.30 3.30
C GLU A 90 14.28 -19.55 2.09
N GLN A 91 14.53 -18.22 2.06
CA GLN A 91 14.03 -17.40 0.99
C GLN A 91 14.54 -18.05 -0.27
N ARG A 92 13.63 -18.70 -1.02
CA ARG A 92 13.92 -18.94 -2.42
C ARG A 92 14.43 -17.61 -2.92
N GLN A 93 15.67 -17.57 -3.44
CA GLN A 93 16.16 -16.39 -4.13
C GLN A 93 15.27 -16.20 -5.36
N ILE A 94 14.11 -15.62 -5.13
CA ILE A 94 13.23 -15.18 -6.21
C ILE A 94 13.88 -13.89 -6.67
N ASP A 95 14.38 -13.91 -7.88
CA ASP A 95 14.82 -12.70 -8.57
C ASP A 95 13.69 -11.67 -8.43
N PRO A 96 13.91 -10.52 -7.77
CA PRO A 96 12.86 -9.52 -7.54
C PRO A 96 12.21 -9.04 -8.83
N ILE A 97 12.94 -9.02 -9.92
CA ILE A 97 12.42 -8.66 -11.25
C ILE A 97 11.46 -9.73 -11.76
N ASN A 98 11.79 -11.01 -11.61
CA ASN A 98 10.88 -12.11 -11.92
C ASN A 98 9.62 -12.09 -11.04
N ALA A 99 9.75 -11.69 -9.77
CA ALA A 99 8.60 -11.50 -8.89
C ALA A 99 7.65 -10.42 -9.43
N CYS A 100 8.18 -9.29 -9.88
CA CYS A 100 7.39 -8.23 -10.50
C CYS A 100 6.69 -8.69 -11.79
N GLU A 101 7.39 -9.40 -12.69
CA GLU A 101 6.80 -9.94 -13.92
C GLU A 101 5.65 -10.91 -13.59
N ASN A 102 5.82 -11.80 -12.61
CA ASN A 102 4.81 -12.75 -12.18
C ASN A 102 3.58 -12.07 -11.57
N ILE A 103 3.79 -11.07 -10.72
CA ILE A 103 2.70 -10.28 -10.12
C ILE A 103 1.89 -9.59 -11.22
N LEU A 104 2.56 -8.96 -12.18
CA LEU A 104 1.87 -8.26 -13.26
C LEU A 104 1.14 -9.23 -14.19
N ALA A 105 1.72 -10.39 -14.50
CA ALA A 105 1.09 -11.42 -15.30
C ALA A 105 -0.18 -11.99 -14.65
N GLY A 106 -0.24 -11.96 -13.30
CA GLY A 106 -1.41 -12.39 -12.53
C GLY A 106 -2.46 -11.27 -12.31
N MET A 107 -2.17 -10.04 -12.71
CA MET A 107 -3.10 -8.92 -12.51
C MET A 107 -4.37 -9.09 -13.36
N PRO A 108 -5.59 -9.01 -12.77
CA PRO A 108 -6.83 -9.03 -13.54
C PRO A 108 -6.94 -7.79 -14.44
N ASN A 109 -7.40 -7.99 -15.69
CA ASN A 109 -7.62 -6.91 -16.65
C ASN A 109 -6.49 -5.87 -16.68
N PRO A 110 -5.22 -6.27 -16.94
CA PRO A 110 -4.11 -5.33 -16.92
C PRO A 110 -4.29 -4.26 -18.01
N PRO A 111 -3.80 -3.01 -17.80
CA PRO A 111 -3.81 -2.00 -18.84
C PRO A 111 -2.87 -2.42 -20.00
N GLU A 112 -3.12 -1.88 -21.19
CA GLU A 112 -2.14 -1.96 -22.27
C GLU A 112 -0.88 -1.18 -21.89
N ILE A 113 0.31 -1.74 -22.13
CA ILE A 113 1.59 -1.09 -21.81
C ILE A 113 2.37 -0.86 -23.10
N ILE A 114 2.76 0.38 -23.33
CA ILE A 114 3.63 0.76 -24.45
C ILE A 114 4.88 1.45 -23.93
N HIS A 115 5.98 1.32 -24.69
CA HIS A 115 7.23 2.01 -24.41
C HIS A 115 7.44 3.09 -25.48
N ALA A 116 7.33 4.37 -25.06
CA ALA A 116 7.49 5.51 -25.95
C ALA A 116 7.83 6.79 -25.17
N GLY A 117 8.56 7.71 -25.82
CA GLY A 117 8.90 9.01 -25.24
C GLY A 117 9.82 8.92 -24.03
N ASP A 118 9.78 9.98 -23.20
CA ASP A 118 10.62 10.18 -22.03
C ASP A 118 9.85 10.33 -20.71
N LYS A 119 8.50 10.15 -20.75
CA LYS A 119 7.61 10.31 -19.60
C LYS A 119 6.80 9.04 -19.35
N ALA A 120 6.62 8.73 -18.07
CA ALA A 120 5.67 7.72 -17.64
C ALA A 120 4.32 8.37 -17.34
N PHE A 121 3.23 7.75 -17.77
CA PHE A 121 1.86 8.17 -17.42
C PHE A 121 0.84 7.11 -17.76
N TYR A 122 -0.27 7.10 -17.02
CA TYR A 122 -1.46 6.35 -17.34
C TYR A 122 -2.52 7.24 -18.00
N SER A 123 -3.15 6.75 -19.06
CA SER A 123 -4.30 7.38 -19.72
C SER A 123 -5.58 6.58 -19.48
N SER A 124 -6.51 7.15 -18.71
CA SER A 124 -7.80 6.52 -18.44
C SER A 124 -8.69 6.44 -19.68
N LEU A 125 -8.54 7.36 -20.62
CA LEU A 125 -9.34 7.39 -21.85
C LEU A 125 -9.03 6.21 -22.76
N THR A 126 -7.76 5.78 -22.82
CA THR A 126 -7.31 4.69 -23.68
C THR A 126 -7.01 3.40 -22.90
N ASP A 127 -7.12 3.44 -21.58
CA ASP A 127 -6.75 2.39 -20.63
C ASP A 127 -5.33 1.86 -20.88
N ARG A 128 -4.39 2.78 -21.03
CA ARG A 128 -3.01 2.51 -21.45
C ARG A 128 -2.00 3.19 -20.54
N VAL A 129 -0.95 2.46 -20.21
CA VAL A 129 0.25 2.98 -19.55
C VAL A 129 1.32 3.19 -20.62
N THR A 130 1.89 4.40 -20.65
CA THR A 130 3.07 4.74 -21.44
C THR A 130 4.26 4.82 -20.50
N LEU A 131 5.35 4.15 -20.84
CA LEU A 131 6.61 4.18 -20.10
C LEU A 131 7.75 4.55 -21.07
N PRO A 132 8.80 5.23 -20.60
CA PRO A 132 10.03 5.32 -21.35
C PRO A 132 10.60 3.94 -21.69
N PRO A 133 11.37 3.80 -22.77
CA PRO A 133 12.14 2.58 -23.03
C PRO A 133 12.96 2.15 -21.82
N ARG A 134 13.03 0.85 -21.52
CA ARG A 134 13.72 0.31 -20.32
C ARG A 134 15.16 0.81 -20.18
N GLY A 135 15.86 1.02 -21.28
CA GLY A 135 17.23 1.50 -21.28
C GLY A 135 17.42 2.97 -20.87
N LEU A 136 16.35 3.72 -20.63
CA LEU A 136 16.41 5.09 -20.10
C LEU A 136 16.33 5.17 -18.59
N PHE A 137 16.07 4.05 -17.91
CA PHE A 137 16.07 3.97 -16.45
C PHE A 137 17.46 3.61 -15.93
N GLU A 138 17.82 4.13 -14.77
CA GLU A 138 19.12 3.86 -14.13
C GLU A 138 19.24 2.41 -13.66
N SER A 139 18.11 1.79 -13.33
CA SER A 139 18.05 0.39 -12.88
C SER A 139 16.73 -0.29 -13.25
N ALA A 140 16.70 -1.62 -13.15
CA ALA A 140 15.48 -2.39 -13.32
C ALA A 140 14.47 -2.11 -12.21
N GLU A 141 14.95 -1.86 -10.99
CA GLU A 141 14.14 -1.51 -9.84
C GLU A 141 13.43 -0.17 -10.04
N GLU A 142 14.12 0.84 -10.59
CA GLU A 142 13.53 2.13 -10.92
C GLU A 142 12.43 2.00 -11.98
N TYR A 143 12.70 1.22 -13.04
CA TYR A 143 11.70 0.90 -14.05
C TYR A 143 10.45 0.27 -13.42
N TRP A 144 10.63 -0.71 -12.52
CA TRP A 144 9.51 -1.39 -11.89
C TRP A 144 8.77 -0.51 -10.87
N ALA A 145 9.47 0.33 -10.12
CA ALA A 145 8.83 1.29 -9.22
C ALA A 145 7.93 2.26 -10.01
N THR A 146 8.44 2.81 -11.12
CA THR A 146 7.66 3.67 -12.03
C THR A 146 6.48 2.91 -12.65
N ARG A 147 6.71 1.69 -13.09
CA ARG A 147 5.65 0.85 -13.65
C ARG A 147 4.56 0.52 -12.64
N TRP A 148 4.92 0.26 -11.38
CA TRP A 148 3.94 0.04 -10.31
C TRP A 148 3.15 1.29 -9.97
N HIS A 149 3.77 2.47 -10.03
CA HIS A 149 3.06 3.73 -9.87
C HIS A 149 1.94 3.87 -10.90
N GLU A 150 2.24 3.62 -12.17
CA GLU A 150 1.27 3.74 -13.26
C GLU A 150 0.28 2.57 -13.32
N CYS A 151 0.77 1.31 -13.29
CA CYS A 151 -0.06 0.11 -13.43
C CYS A 151 -0.75 -0.29 -12.12
N GLY A 152 -0.01 -0.33 -11.01
CA GLY A 152 -0.49 -0.76 -9.71
C GLY A 152 -1.22 0.35 -8.95
N GLY A 153 -0.88 1.59 -9.23
CA GLY A 153 -1.52 2.79 -8.69
C GLY A 153 -2.64 3.28 -9.60
N HIS A 154 -2.30 4.16 -10.53
CA HIS A 154 -3.28 4.90 -11.36
C HIS A 154 -4.21 4.01 -12.16
N ALA A 155 -3.68 3.03 -12.89
CA ALA A 155 -4.53 2.19 -13.74
C ALA A 155 -5.56 1.39 -12.95
N THR A 156 -5.31 1.06 -11.68
CA THR A 156 -6.30 0.37 -10.84
C THR A 156 -7.56 1.19 -10.56
N SER A 157 -7.52 2.51 -10.76
CA SER A 157 -8.69 3.39 -10.61
C SER A 157 -9.71 3.27 -11.75
N HIS A 158 -9.35 2.66 -12.88
CA HIS A 158 -10.22 2.54 -14.05
C HIS A 158 -11.52 1.77 -13.76
N PRO A 159 -12.65 2.10 -14.45
CA PRO A 159 -13.93 1.39 -14.27
C PRO A 159 -13.89 -0.12 -14.48
N LYS A 160 -12.99 -0.63 -15.32
CA LYS A 160 -12.76 -2.07 -15.49
C LYS A 160 -12.11 -2.76 -14.28
N ARG A 161 -11.62 -2.00 -13.30
CA ARG A 161 -10.92 -2.47 -12.11
C ARG A 161 -11.63 -1.99 -10.85
N LEU A 162 -11.09 -1.03 -10.11
CA LEU A 162 -11.67 -0.58 -8.83
C LEU A 162 -12.65 0.59 -8.97
N ASN A 163 -12.82 1.16 -10.17
CA ASN A 163 -13.75 2.26 -10.47
C ASN A 163 -13.70 3.41 -9.44
N ARG A 164 -12.47 3.87 -9.10
CA ARG A 164 -12.32 4.98 -8.15
C ARG A 164 -12.80 6.30 -8.75
N ASP A 165 -13.47 7.12 -7.93
CA ASP A 165 -14.05 8.40 -8.36
C ASP A 165 -13.02 9.43 -8.84
N SER A 166 -11.76 9.27 -8.45
CA SER A 166 -10.63 10.12 -8.86
C SER A 166 -10.44 10.25 -10.38
N ILE A 167 -10.91 9.26 -11.15
CA ILE A 167 -10.88 9.29 -12.63
C ILE A 167 -12.13 9.89 -13.25
N LYS A 168 -13.29 9.78 -12.59
CA LYS A 168 -14.56 10.28 -13.13
C LYS A 168 -14.58 11.80 -13.34
N GLU A 169 -13.81 12.51 -12.54
CA GLU A 169 -13.55 13.93 -12.71
C GLU A 169 -12.10 14.09 -13.13
N ALA A 170 -11.83 14.60 -14.33
CA ALA A 170 -10.48 15.03 -14.72
C ALA A 170 -10.00 16.08 -13.71
N ALA A 171 -9.48 15.60 -12.59
CA ALA A 171 -9.15 16.43 -11.45
C ALA A 171 -8.01 17.38 -11.84
N PRO A 172 -8.19 18.72 -11.75
CA PRO A 172 -7.13 19.65 -12.08
C PRO A 172 -5.86 19.36 -11.29
N PHE A 173 -4.71 19.52 -11.94
CA PHE A 173 -3.41 19.37 -11.29
C PHE A 173 -3.38 20.15 -9.97
N GLY A 174 -2.99 19.50 -8.88
CA GLY A 174 -2.94 20.10 -7.55
C GLY A 174 -4.27 20.18 -6.78
N SER A 175 -5.39 19.68 -7.33
CA SER A 175 -6.66 19.56 -6.60
C SER A 175 -6.55 18.53 -5.46
N ALA A 176 -7.52 18.52 -4.53
CA ALA A 176 -7.56 17.54 -3.45
C ALA A 176 -7.70 16.11 -3.98
N THR A 177 -8.55 15.90 -4.97
CA THR A 177 -8.78 14.60 -5.63
C THR A 177 -7.54 14.11 -6.35
N TYR A 178 -6.87 14.97 -7.13
CA TYR A 178 -5.60 14.66 -7.78
C TYR A 178 -4.54 14.23 -6.77
N SER A 179 -4.38 14.97 -5.68
CA SER A 179 -3.37 14.64 -4.66
C SER A 179 -3.67 13.36 -3.91
N LEU A 180 -4.94 13.01 -3.71
CA LEU A 180 -5.32 11.74 -3.10
C LEU A 180 -4.97 10.56 -4.02
N GLU A 181 -5.22 10.69 -5.32
CA GLU A 181 -4.88 9.67 -6.30
C GLU A 181 -3.37 9.47 -6.43
N GLU A 182 -2.59 10.55 -6.50
CA GLU A 182 -1.13 10.48 -6.51
C GLU A 182 -0.59 9.80 -5.25
N CYS A 183 -1.09 10.18 -4.07
CA CYS A 183 -0.69 9.56 -2.82
C CYS A 183 -1.07 8.06 -2.79
N THR A 184 -2.23 7.71 -3.32
CA THR A 184 -2.68 6.32 -3.46
C THR A 184 -1.75 5.54 -4.39
N ALA A 185 -1.39 6.11 -5.55
CA ALA A 185 -0.51 5.47 -6.52
C ALA A 185 0.89 5.24 -5.97
N GLU A 186 1.48 6.24 -5.30
CA GLU A 186 2.79 6.12 -4.65
C GLU A 186 2.79 5.04 -3.56
N MET A 187 1.77 5.02 -2.70
CA MET A 187 1.69 4.02 -1.65
C MET A 187 1.48 2.61 -2.22
N ALA A 188 0.68 2.45 -3.26
CA ALA A 188 0.47 1.17 -3.93
C ALA A 188 1.78 0.68 -4.57
N ALA A 189 2.52 1.57 -5.25
CA ALA A 189 3.84 1.25 -5.81
C ALA A 189 4.82 0.80 -4.73
N ALA A 190 4.89 1.54 -3.60
CA ALA A 190 5.76 1.19 -2.49
C ALA A 190 5.42 -0.20 -1.89
N TYR A 191 4.12 -0.52 -1.75
CA TYR A 191 3.68 -1.83 -1.24
C TYR A 191 4.04 -2.95 -2.22
N LEU A 192 3.82 -2.78 -3.53
CA LEU A 192 4.16 -3.77 -4.55
C LEU A 192 5.67 -3.98 -4.67
N CYS A 193 6.47 -2.91 -4.59
CA CYS A 193 7.92 -3.00 -4.52
C CYS A 193 8.38 -3.82 -3.31
N GLY A 194 7.82 -3.54 -2.12
CA GLY A 194 8.12 -4.29 -0.91
C GLY A 194 7.75 -5.78 -1.01
N ILE A 195 6.58 -6.09 -1.58
CA ILE A 195 6.11 -7.46 -1.80
C ILE A 195 7.00 -8.21 -2.80
N ALA A 196 7.45 -7.53 -3.86
CA ALA A 196 8.35 -8.10 -4.86
C ALA A 196 9.80 -8.23 -4.38
N GLY A 197 10.16 -7.60 -3.25
CA GLY A 197 11.53 -7.60 -2.73
C GLY A 197 12.45 -6.60 -3.42
N ILE A 198 11.90 -5.59 -4.11
CA ILE A 198 12.67 -4.48 -4.67
C ILE A 198 13.02 -3.51 -3.54
N GLU A 199 14.32 -3.25 -3.36
CA GLU A 199 14.76 -2.20 -2.46
C GLU A 199 14.27 -0.83 -2.98
N ASN A 200 13.62 -0.08 -2.10
CA ASN A 200 13.03 1.22 -2.44
C ASN A 200 14.12 2.29 -2.55
N ARG A 201 14.98 2.21 -3.58
CA ARG A 201 15.98 3.24 -3.90
C ARG A 201 15.33 4.55 -4.36
N THR A 202 14.03 4.53 -4.65
CA THR A 202 13.24 5.70 -5.06
C THR A 202 12.69 6.52 -3.89
N ILE A 203 13.11 6.22 -2.64
CA ILE A 203 12.71 6.98 -1.43
C ILE A 203 12.99 8.48 -1.59
N ASP A 204 14.07 8.87 -2.25
CA ASP A 204 14.40 10.29 -2.45
C ASP A 204 13.41 11.00 -3.39
N ASN A 205 12.90 10.33 -4.41
CA ASN A 205 11.85 10.87 -5.27
C ASN A 205 10.52 10.93 -4.51
N SER A 206 10.17 9.91 -3.75
CA SER A 206 9.00 9.90 -2.87
C SER A 206 9.09 10.97 -1.77
N ALA A 207 10.29 11.30 -1.27
CA ALA A 207 10.49 12.35 -0.27
C ALA A 207 10.13 13.75 -0.81
N ALA A 208 10.39 14.05 -2.08
CA ALA A 208 9.99 15.31 -2.70
C ALA A 208 8.46 15.43 -2.80
N TYR A 209 7.75 14.35 -3.15
CA TYR A 209 6.29 14.30 -3.13
C TYR A 209 5.73 14.39 -1.71
N LEU A 210 6.34 13.72 -0.74
CA LEU A 210 5.96 13.81 0.68
C LEU A 210 6.05 15.25 1.20
N ALA A 211 7.02 16.05 0.79
CA ALA A 211 7.12 17.46 1.16
C ALA A 211 5.90 18.26 0.65
N GLY A 212 5.41 17.99 -0.56
CA GLY A 212 4.18 18.58 -1.09
C GLY A 212 2.93 18.15 -0.33
N TRP A 213 2.88 16.92 0.17
CA TRP A 213 1.75 16.38 0.94
C TRP A 213 1.74 16.78 2.41
N LEU A 214 2.91 17.14 2.98
CA LEU A 214 3.01 17.56 4.38
C LEU A 214 2.08 18.73 4.72
N SER A 215 1.87 19.68 3.81
CA SER A 215 0.96 20.79 4.03
C SER A 215 -0.52 20.32 4.10
N ARG A 216 -0.89 19.32 3.30
CA ARG A 216 -2.24 18.71 3.31
C ARG A 216 -2.47 17.81 4.51
N LEU A 217 -1.47 17.01 4.87
CA LEU A 217 -1.50 16.15 6.07
C LEU A 217 -1.65 16.95 7.37
N ARG A 218 -1.12 18.17 7.41
CA ARG A 218 -1.32 19.09 8.56
C ARG A 218 -2.78 19.56 8.69
N ASN A 219 -3.48 19.68 7.57
CA ASN A 219 -4.84 20.20 7.51
C ASN A 219 -5.90 19.09 7.51
N ASP A 220 -5.57 17.89 7.03
CA ASP A 220 -6.46 16.73 7.03
C ASP A 220 -5.71 15.45 7.45
N ARG A 221 -5.87 15.10 8.72
CA ARG A 221 -5.27 13.88 9.29
C ARG A 221 -5.86 12.57 8.75
N LYS A 222 -7.03 12.63 8.11
CA LYS A 222 -7.69 11.45 7.52
C LYS A 222 -7.15 11.15 6.12
N PHE A 223 -6.55 12.14 5.46
CA PHE A 223 -6.06 12.03 4.09
C PHE A 223 -5.13 10.83 3.88
N ILE A 224 -4.10 10.68 4.72
CA ILE A 224 -3.13 9.58 4.60
C ILE A 224 -3.77 8.21 4.83
N VAL A 225 -4.72 8.13 5.76
CA VAL A 225 -5.43 6.88 6.07
C VAL A 225 -6.32 6.48 4.91
N HIS A 226 -6.99 7.44 4.29
CA HIS A 226 -7.81 7.20 3.11
C HIS A 226 -6.93 6.75 1.92
N ALA A 227 -5.83 7.46 1.64
CA ALA A 227 -4.88 7.06 0.60
C ALA A 227 -4.33 5.65 0.83
N ALA A 228 -3.93 5.33 2.07
CA ALA A 228 -3.43 4.01 2.43
C ALA A 228 -4.48 2.89 2.23
N ALA A 229 -5.73 3.15 2.61
CA ALA A 229 -6.82 2.20 2.39
C ALA A 229 -7.08 1.95 0.89
N GLN A 230 -7.06 3.00 0.07
CA GLN A 230 -7.19 2.87 -1.38
C GLN A 230 -5.99 2.16 -2.00
N ALA A 231 -4.77 2.46 -1.53
CA ALA A 231 -3.55 1.79 -1.97
C ALA A 231 -3.59 0.28 -1.63
N GLN A 232 -4.06 -0.09 -0.44
CA GLN A 232 -4.22 -1.50 -0.07
C GLN A 232 -5.20 -2.21 -1.00
N ARG A 233 -6.36 -1.61 -1.30
CA ARG A 233 -7.33 -2.16 -2.27
C ARG A 233 -6.69 -2.34 -3.66
N ALA A 234 -5.89 -1.37 -4.10
CA ALA A 234 -5.17 -1.45 -5.37
C ALA A 234 -4.19 -2.63 -5.40
N VAL A 235 -3.42 -2.80 -4.33
CA VAL A 235 -2.49 -3.93 -4.16
C VAL A 235 -3.23 -5.26 -4.12
N ASP A 236 -4.30 -5.37 -3.34
CA ASP A 236 -5.12 -6.59 -3.24
C ASP A 236 -5.69 -6.98 -4.61
N TYR A 237 -6.16 -5.99 -5.39
CA TYR A 237 -6.60 -6.21 -6.77
C TYR A 237 -5.47 -6.73 -7.66
N VAL A 238 -4.30 -6.09 -7.66
CA VAL A 238 -3.14 -6.50 -8.46
C VAL A 238 -2.72 -7.92 -8.11
N LEU A 239 -2.77 -8.29 -6.83
CA LEU A 239 -2.41 -9.62 -6.33
C LEU A 239 -3.56 -10.64 -6.41
N SER A 240 -4.72 -10.27 -6.94
CA SER A 240 -5.92 -11.12 -7.00
C SER A 240 -6.37 -11.65 -5.63
N ARG A 241 -6.09 -10.91 -4.54
CA ARG A 241 -6.41 -11.32 -3.16
C ARG A 241 -7.85 -11.05 -2.75
N GLY A 242 -8.65 -10.41 -3.60
CA GLY A 242 -10.03 -10.03 -3.32
C GLY A 242 -11.10 -10.89 -4.00
N SER A 243 -10.72 -11.97 -4.70
CA SER A 243 -11.63 -12.81 -5.49
C SER A 243 -11.91 -14.18 -4.87
N ALA A 244 -11.75 -14.35 -3.58
CA ALA A 244 -12.31 -15.51 -2.88
C ALA A 244 -13.76 -15.18 -2.54
N GLU A 245 -14.68 -15.71 -3.36
CA GLU A 245 -16.11 -15.80 -3.05
C GLU A 245 -16.38 -16.51 -1.72
#